data_28fc1c0397345492b4ae996a852d4377
#
_entry.id   28fc1c0397345492b4ae996a852d4377
#
_cell.length_a   1.000
_cell.length_b   1.000
_cell.length_c   1.000
_cell.angle_alpha   90.00
_cell.angle_beta   90.00
_cell.angle_gamma   90.00
#
_symmetry.space_group_name_H-M   'P 1'
#
loop_
_entity.id
_entity.type
_entity.pdbx_description
1 polymer ?
#
loop_
_entity_poly.entity_id
_entity_poly.type
_entity_poly.pdbx_seq_one_letter_code
_entity_poly.pdbx_strand_id
1 'polypeptide(L)'
;MRFIVLTKRSLLILMLCVLLGIASVSIGFNSVGKAVATASTERVIPIYCVDTKDKVCSISFDAAWGNEQTDDLLNTLDKYDVKTTFFLVGQWVEKYPDSVKEISKRGHDIGNHSSTHAHMPALSADKMKDEITDCNNRIKKLTGKAPALFRPPYGDYDNNVVNLVKSMDMYCVQWNIDSLDWKDPSVERIVKNCTDKLTSGSIILLHNGAANTPAALPKIIEAIKSKGYKIVPISKLIPKGDYTTDVTGKMILVN
;
A
#
# COMPACT_ATOMS: atom_id res chain seq x y z
N MET A 1 -18.81 12.16 -76.19
CA MET A 1 -17.86 12.43 -75.09
C MET A 1 -17.78 13.92 -74.90
N ARG A 2 -18.17 14.45 -73.70
CA ARG A 2 -17.97 15.85 -73.35
C ARG A 2 -16.57 15.99 -72.72
N PHE A 3 -15.69 16.72 -73.36
CA PHE A 3 -14.38 17.01 -72.78
C PHE A 3 -14.52 18.23 -71.83
N ILE A 4 -14.09 18.08 -70.58
CA ILE A 4 -14.05 19.20 -69.64
C ILE A 4 -12.67 19.87 -69.83
N VAL A 5 -12.69 21.08 -70.42
CA VAL A 5 -11.48 21.91 -70.62
C VAL A 5 -11.26 22.66 -69.30
N LEU A 6 -10.25 22.23 -68.52
CA LEU A 6 -9.83 22.94 -67.33
C LEU A 6 -9.05 24.22 -67.71
N THR A 7 -9.58 25.35 -67.35
CA THR A 7 -8.90 26.64 -67.51
C THR A 7 -7.80 26.80 -66.43
N LYS A 8 -6.76 27.61 -66.71
CA LYS A 8 -5.72 27.91 -65.72
C LYS A 8 -6.30 28.40 -64.37
N ARG A 9 -7.43 29.13 -64.39
CA ARG A 9 -8.15 29.58 -63.19
C ARG A 9 -8.76 28.41 -62.42
N SER A 10 -9.38 27.43 -63.10
CA SER A 10 -9.97 26.25 -62.44
C SER A 10 -8.89 25.37 -61.79
N LEU A 11 -7.73 25.26 -62.44
CA LEU A 11 -6.59 24.51 -61.89
C LEU A 11 -6.03 25.17 -60.61
N LEU A 12 -5.90 26.49 -60.60
CA LEU A 12 -5.48 27.27 -59.43
C LEU A 12 -6.43 27.13 -58.24
N ILE A 13 -7.73 27.20 -58.51
CA ILE A 13 -8.76 27.04 -57.49
C ILE A 13 -8.73 25.60 -56.89
N LEU A 14 -8.55 24.60 -57.74
CA LEU A 14 -8.42 23.18 -57.29
C LEU A 14 -7.20 23.00 -56.40
N MET A 15 -6.05 23.54 -56.79
CA MET A 15 -4.82 23.50 -55.96
C MET A 15 -4.99 24.22 -54.64
N LEU A 16 -5.68 25.36 -54.59
CA LEU A 16 -5.94 26.09 -53.36
C LEU A 16 -6.85 25.33 -52.41
N CYS A 17 -7.90 24.65 -52.93
CA CYS A 17 -8.77 23.82 -52.15
C CYS A 17 -8.02 22.59 -51.57
N VAL A 18 -7.13 21.96 -52.33
CA VAL A 18 -6.31 20.84 -51.85
C VAL A 18 -5.34 21.31 -50.75
N LEU A 19 -4.71 22.46 -50.89
CA LEU A 19 -3.80 23.02 -49.88
C LEU A 19 -4.57 23.38 -48.59
N LEU A 20 -5.76 23.96 -48.69
CA LEU A 20 -6.60 24.26 -47.52
C LEU A 20 -7.10 22.98 -46.84
N GLY A 21 -7.40 21.93 -47.61
CA GLY A 21 -7.78 20.62 -47.06
C GLY A 21 -6.63 19.97 -46.28
N ILE A 22 -5.40 20.00 -46.82
CA ILE A 22 -4.20 19.46 -46.15
C ILE A 22 -3.90 20.28 -44.88
N ALA A 23 -4.01 21.62 -44.94
CA ALA A 23 -3.79 22.45 -43.74
C ALA A 23 -4.82 22.14 -42.62
N SER A 24 -6.11 21.94 -43.00
CA SER A 24 -7.14 21.60 -42.02
C SER A 24 -6.93 20.23 -41.37
N VAL A 25 -6.49 19.24 -42.15
CA VAL A 25 -6.14 17.91 -41.62
C VAL A 25 -4.92 17.98 -40.69
N SER A 26 -3.90 18.75 -41.07
CA SER A 26 -2.68 18.91 -40.25
C SER A 26 -2.97 19.62 -38.92
N ILE A 27 -3.87 20.62 -38.89
CA ILE A 27 -4.30 21.30 -37.67
C ILE A 27 -5.13 20.34 -36.79
N GLY A 28 -6.03 19.55 -37.40
CA GLY A 28 -6.82 18.55 -36.70
C GLY A 28 -5.95 17.46 -36.04
N PHE A 29 -4.96 16.93 -36.75
CA PHE A 29 -4.01 15.95 -36.20
C PHE A 29 -3.13 16.51 -35.08
N ASN A 30 -2.66 17.75 -35.18
CA ASN A 30 -1.89 18.38 -34.12
C ASN A 30 -2.72 18.67 -32.86
N SER A 31 -4.02 18.99 -33.02
CA SER A 31 -4.91 19.23 -31.88
C SER A 31 -5.30 17.93 -31.16
N VAL A 32 -5.56 16.84 -31.92
CA VAL A 32 -5.84 15.53 -31.35
C VAL A 32 -4.59 14.93 -30.71
N GLY A 33 -3.42 15.08 -31.32
CA GLY A 33 -2.14 14.62 -30.74
C GLY A 33 -1.79 15.32 -29.44
N LYS A 34 -2.08 16.61 -29.28
CA LYS A 34 -1.90 17.34 -28.01
C LYS A 34 -2.95 16.99 -26.95
N ALA A 35 -4.17 16.60 -27.33
CA ALA A 35 -5.23 16.20 -26.39
C ALA A 35 -5.02 14.77 -25.85
N VAL A 36 -4.28 13.90 -26.56
CA VAL A 36 -3.97 12.52 -26.11
C VAL A 36 -2.66 12.46 -25.31
N ALA A 37 -1.86 13.51 -25.31
CA ALA A 37 -0.50 13.49 -24.75
C ALA A 37 -0.41 13.89 -23.28
N THR A 38 -1.49 14.05 -22.51
CA THR A 38 -1.37 14.45 -21.11
C THR A 38 -2.52 13.97 -20.25
N ALA A 39 -2.45 12.74 -19.81
CA ALA A 39 -2.86 12.34 -18.48
C ALA A 39 -2.05 11.11 -18.06
N SER A 40 -0.75 11.17 -18.10
CA SER A 40 0.05 10.39 -17.19
C SER A 40 -0.13 11.04 -15.82
N THR A 41 -1.22 10.69 -15.13
CA THR A 41 -1.35 11.00 -13.72
C THR A 41 -0.17 10.32 -13.03
N GLU A 42 0.72 11.13 -12.46
CA GLU A 42 1.85 10.64 -11.68
C GLU A 42 1.34 9.57 -10.71
N ARG A 43 2.01 8.41 -10.69
CA ARG A 43 1.58 7.31 -9.84
C ARG A 43 1.83 7.67 -8.38
N VAL A 44 0.77 7.74 -7.58
CA VAL A 44 0.88 7.95 -6.14
C VAL A 44 1.18 6.59 -5.49
N ILE A 45 2.33 6.49 -4.82
CA ILE A 45 2.85 5.23 -4.29
C ILE A 45 2.69 5.23 -2.76
N PRO A 46 2.15 4.15 -2.14
CA PRO A 46 2.10 4.01 -0.68
C PRO A 46 3.50 3.84 -0.06
N ILE A 47 3.57 3.85 1.26
CA ILE A 47 4.82 3.67 2.00
C ILE A 47 5.18 2.20 2.06
N TYR A 48 6.29 1.80 1.42
CA TYR A 48 6.84 0.44 1.47
C TYR A 48 7.96 0.30 2.49
N CYS A 49 8.72 1.35 2.71
CA CYS A 49 9.77 1.48 3.72
C CYS A 49 10.04 2.96 4.01
N VAL A 50 10.87 3.25 4.99
CA VAL A 50 11.19 4.62 5.42
C VAL A 50 12.66 4.91 5.18
N ASP A 51 12.98 6.09 4.66
CA ASP A 51 14.36 6.57 4.58
C ASP A 51 14.87 6.96 5.95
N THR A 52 15.83 6.21 6.49
CA THR A 52 16.43 6.47 7.79
C THR A 52 17.85 5.92 7.86
N LYS A 53 18.71 6.65 8.59
CA LYS A 53 20.09 6.21 8.90
C LYS A 53 20.16 5.29 10.10
N ASP A 54 19.12 5.28 10.93
CA ASP A 54 19.06 4.45 12.12
C ASP A 54 18.83 2.98 11.73
N LYS A 55 19.49 2.07 12.45
CA LYS A 55 19.27 0.63 12.30
C LYS A 55 17.94 0.23 12.97
N VAL A 56 16.84 0.61 12.32
CA VAL A 56 15.46 0.29 12.76
C VAL A 56 14.69 -0.38 11.64
N CYS A 57 13.74 -1.25 11.99
CA CYS A 57 12.78 -1.85 11.09
C CYS A 57 11.46 -2.13 11.81
N SER A 58 10.42 -2.47 11.07
CA SER A 58 9.13 -2.90 11.62
C SER A 58 8.79 -4.31 11.17
N ILE A 59 8.25 -5.11 12.10
CA ILE A 59 7.49 -6.31 11.79
C ILE A 59 6.01 -5.94 11.81
N SER A 60 5.23 -6.46 10.87
CA SER A 60 3.79 -6.27 10.84
C SER A 60 3.07 -7.56 10.50
N PHE A 61 1.85 -7.71 11.04
CA PHE A 61 0.99 -8.86 10.82
C PHE A 61 -0.33 -8.41 10.20
N ASP A 62 -0.73 -9.06 9.10
CA ASP A 62 -2.08 -8.91 8.57
C ASP A 62 -2.98 -9.99 9.17
N ALA A 63 -4.11 -9.57 9.77
CA ALA A 63 -5.06 -10.44 10.45
C ALA A 63 -6.40 -10.43 9.71
N ALA A 64 -6.55 -11.39 8.79
CA ALA A 64 -7.73 -11.56 7.95
C ALA A 64 -8.47 -12.89 8.23
N TRP A 65 -7.76 -13.92 8.69
CA TRP A 65 -8.32 -15.25 9.00
C TRP A 65 -7.69 -15.83 10.26
N GLY A 66 -8.43 -16.69 10.95
CA GLY A 66 -7.94 -17.39 12.15
C GLY A 66 -7.47 -16.45 13.27
N ASN A 67 -7.37 -16.95 14.48
CA ASN A 67 -6.70 -16.28 15.59
C ASN A 67 -5.95 -17.28 16.50
N GLU A 68 -5.84 -18.51 16.06
CA GLU A 68 -5.28 -19.61 16.83
C GLU A 68 -3.83 -19.35 17.22
N GLN A 69 -3.07 -18.62 16.38
CA GLN A 69 -1.68 -18.28 16.63
C GLN A 69 -1.48 -16.93 17.33
N THR A 70 -2.54 -16.13 17.51
CA THR A 70 -2.41 -14.75 18.00
C THR A 70 -1.74 -14.70 19.38
N ASP A 71 -2.15 -15.56 20.30
CA ASP A 71 -1.58 -15.59 21.66
C ASP A 71 -0.11 -16.00 21.66
N ASP A 72 0.28 -17.00 20.86
CA ASP A 72 1.68 -17.43 20.73
C ASP A 72 2.57 -16.34 20.14
N LEU A 73 2.05 -15.60 19.13
CA LEU A 73 2.76 -14.44 18.57
C LEU A 73 2.95 -13.35 19.62
N LEU A 74 1.89 -12.99 20.35
CA LEU A 74 1.94 -11.98 21.40
C LEU A 74 2.88 -12.37 22.54
N ASN A 75 2.85 -13.63 23.00
CA ASN A 75 3.74 -14.15 24.03
C ASN A 75 5.20 -14.10 23.58
N THR A 76 5.47 -14.43 22.30
CA THR A 76 6.80 -14.31 21.72
C THR A 76 7.26 -12.85 21.69
N LEU A 77 6.42 -11.93 21.22
CA LEU A 77 6.75 -10.51 21.18
C LEU A 77 7.05 -9.93 22.57
N ASP A 78 6.28 -10.30 23.58
CA ASP A 78 6.53 -9.89 24.97
C ASP A 78 7.83 -10.48 25.51
N LYS A 79 8.11 -11.77 25.27
CA LYS A 79 9.37 -12.42 25.68
C LYS A 79 10.61 -11.69 25.16
N TYR A 80 10.54 -11.14 23.94
CA TYR A 80 11.65 -10.43 23.32
C TYR A 80 11.60 -8.91 23.54
N ASP A 81 10.62 -8.40 24.30
CA ASP A 81 10.35 -6.97 24.47
C ASP A 81 10.27 -6.22 23.12
N VAL A 82 9.43 -6.74 22.23
CA VAL A 82 9.23 -6.20 20.88
C VAL A 82 7.78 -5.75 20.73
N LYS A 83 7.57 -4.51 20.27
CA LYS A 83 6.25 -4.02 19.86
C LYS A 83 6.21 -3.90 18.34
N THR A 84 5.07 -4.28 17.76
CA THR A 84 4.85 -4.40 16.31
C THR A 84 3.54 -3.76 15.91
N THR A 85 3.14 -3.91 14.64
CA THR A 85 1.88 -3.40 14.10
C THR A 85 1.03 -4.55 13.56
N PHE A 86 -0.24 -4.60 13.95
CA PHE A 86 -1.23 -5.53 13.43
C PHE A 86 -2.24 -4.77 12.56
N PHE A 87 -2.39 -5.16 11.30
CA PHE A 87 -3.44 -4.64 10.41
C PHE A 87 -4.63 -5.59 10.44
N LEU A 88 -5.75 -5.11 10.96
CA LEU A 88 -6.92 -5.95 11.25
C LEU A 88 -8.03 -5.70 10.23
N VAL A 89 -8.58 -6.79 9.69
CA VAL A 89 -9.82 -6.76 8.90
C VAL A 89 -11.02 -6.58 9.83
N GLY A 90 -11.98 -5.73 9.46
CA GLY A 90 -13.16 -5.43 10.29
C GLY A 90 -13.98 -6.66 10.65
N GLN A 91 -14.14 -7.63 9.74
CA GLN A 91 -14.79 -8.92 10.04
C GLN A 91 -13.98 -9.74 11.06
N TRP A 92 -12.65 -9.69 11.03
CA TRP A 92 -11.79 -10.34 12.03
C TRP A 92 -11.93 -9.65 13.39
N VAL A 93 -12.01 -8.30 13.41
CA VAL A 93 -12.25 -7.52 14.64
C VAL A 93 -13.58 -7.89 15.30
N GLU A 94 -14.63 -8.07 14.51
CA GLU A 94 -15.93 -8.48 15.00
C GLU A 94 -15.91 -9.91 15.55
N LYS A 95 -15.23 -10.82 14.88
CA LYS A 95 -15.17 -12.23 15.24
C LYS A 95 -14.28 -12.50 16.46
N TYR A 96 -13.20 -11.72 16.63
CA TYR A 96 -12.20 -11.95 17.67
C TYR A 96 -11.93 -10.69 18.54
N PRO A 97 -12.96 -10.11 19.20
CA PRO A 97 -12.83 -8.85 19.92
C PRO A 97 -11.86 -8.92 21.08
N ASP A 98 -11.69 -10.07 21.72
CA ASP A 98 -10.76 -10.22 22.85
C ASP A 98 -9.31 -10.25 22.38
N SER A 99 -9.02 -10.85 21.23
CA SER A 99 -7.68 -10.75 20.62
C SER A 99 -7.33 -9.30 20.27
N VAL A 100 -8.29 -8.51 19.76
CA VAL A 100 -8.08 -7.07 19.47
C VAL A 100 -7.73 -6.30 20.75
N LYS A 101 -8.49 -6.52 21.83
CA LYS A 101 -8.22 -5.88 23.13
C LYS A 101 -6.84 -6.26 23.67
N GLU A 102 -6.46 -7.54 23.54
CA GLU A 102 -5.17 -8.04 24.03
C GLU A 102 -4.00 -7.47 23.21
N ILE A 103 -4.09 -7.40 21.89
CA ILE A 103 -3.12 -6.72 21.03
C ILE A 103 -2.91 -5.26 21.47
N SER A 104 -4.02 -4.53 21.69
CA SER A 104 -4.00 -3.15 22.15
C SER A 104 -3.41 -2.99 23.54
N LYS A 105 -3.83 -3.83 24.50
CA LYS A 105 -3.39 -3.81 25.90
C LYS A 105 -1.91 -4.09 26.03
N ARG A 106 -1.34 -4.97 25.21
CA ARG A 106 0.11 -5.25 25.15
C ARG A 106 0.91 -4.17 24.43
N GLY A 107 0.28 -3.07 23.98
CA GLY A 107 0.94 -1.89 23.43
C GLY A 107 1.44 -2.02 22.00
N HIS A 108 0.84 -2.93 21.23
CA HIS A 108 1.08 -3.00 19.79
C HIS A 108 0.26 -1.95 19.05
N ASP A 109 0.76 -1.49 17.88
CA ASP A 109 -0.04 -0.68 16.96
C ASP A 109 -1.14 -1.51 16.35
N ILE A 110 -2.31 -0.88 16.13
CA ILE A 110 -3.39 -1.47 15.34
C ILE A 110 -3.62 -0.57 14.14
N GLY A 111 -3.47 -1.14 12.95
CA GLY A 111 -3.81 -0.57 11.66
C GLY A 111 -5.12 -1.17 11.11
N ASN A 112 -5.66 -0.51 10.10
CA ASN A 112 -6.86 -0.90 9.39
C ASN A 112 -6.51 -1.71 8.12
N HIS A 113 -7.20 -2.84 7.88
CA HIS A 113 -7.02 -3.68 6.70
C HIS A 113 -8.34 -3.87 5.91
N SER A 114 -9.15 -2.80 5.80
CA SER A 114 -10.52 -2.74 5.30
C SER A 114 -11.53 -3.50 6.18
N SER A 115 -12.81 -3.35 5.90
CA SER A 115 -13.87 -4.04 6.66
C SER A 115 -14.05 -5.50 6.25
N THR A 116 -14.03 -5.78 4.94
CA THR A 116 -14.36 -7.10 4.36
C THR A 116 -13.20 -7.75 3.61
N HIS A 117 -11.99 -7.19 3.67
CA HIS A 117 -10.83 -7.61 2.88
C HIS A 117 -11.06 -7.49 1.36
N ALA A 118 -11.72 -6.40 0.94
CA ALA A 118 -12.08 -6.17 -0.46
C ALA A 118 -10.89 -5.72 -1.32
N HIS A 119 -10.94 -6.03 -2.64
CA HIS A 119 -10.06 -5.40 -3.64
C HIS A 119 -10.43 -3.92 -3.78
N MET A 120 -9.72 -3.04 -3.08
CA MET A 120 -10.05 -1.62 -2.96
C MET A 120 -10.18 -0.89 -4.31
N PRO A 121 -9.29 -1.10 -5.32
CA PRO A 121 -9.43 -0.44 -6.61
C PRO A 121 -10.69 -0.82 -7.41
N ALA A 122 -11.34 -1.95 -7.07
CA ALA A 122 -12.58 -2.39 -7.72
C ALA A 122 -13.83 -1.70 -7.16
N LEU A 123 -13.69 -0.90 -6.09
CA LEU A 123 -14.79 -0.24 -5.41
C LEU A 123 -14.99 1.20 -5.89
N SER A 124 -16.22 1.72 -5.78
CA SER A 124 -16.44 3.17 -5.88
C SER A 124 -15.80 3.92 -4.70
N ALA A 125 -15.56 5.22 -4.84
CA ALA A 125 -14.96 6.04 -3.79
C ALA A 125 -15.75 5.97 -2.47
N ASP A 126 -17.08 6.00 -2.54
CA ASP A 126 -17.95 5.89 -1.36
C ASP A 126 -17.79 4.52 -0.69
N LYS A 127 -17.78 3.43 -1.45
CA LYS A 127 -17.60 2.07 -0.90
C LYS A 127 -16.20 1.88 -0.31
N MET A 128 -15.15 2.44 -0.95
CA MET A 128 -13.80 2.43 -0.36
C MET A 128 -13.77 3.15 1.00
N LYS A 129 -14.44 4.31 1.07
CA LYS A 129 -14.55 5.08 2.31
C LYS A 129 -15.33 4.33 3.39
N ASP A 130 -16.39 3.65 3.02
CA ASP A 130 -17.20 2.82 3.94
C ASP A 130 -16.36 1.67 4.50
N GLU A 131 -15.62 0.95 3.66
CA GLU A 131 -14.70 -0.13 4.07
C GLU A 131 -13.68 0.34 5.12
N ILE A 132 -13.10 1.52 4.93
CA ILE A 132 -12.11 2.08 5.86
C ILE A 132 -12.80 2.58 7.13
N THR A 133 -13.91 3.31 7.00
CA THR A 133 -14.61 3.94 8.13
C THR A 133 -15.22 2.91 9.07
N ASP A 134 -15.88 1.87 8.52
CA ASP A 134 -16.49 0.81 9.32
C ASP A 134 -15.43 0.04 10.13
N CYS A 135 -14.32 -0.35 9.51
CA CYS A 135 -13.22 -1.00 10.19
C CYS A 135 -12.62 -0.10 11.30
N ASN A 136 -12.38 1.20 11.01
CA ASN A 136 -11.90 2.16 12.00
C ASN A 136 -12.85 2.26 13.21
N ASN A 137 -14.15 2.29 12.98
CA ASN A 137 -15.16 2.39 14.04
C ASN A 137 -15.18 1.14 14.92
N ARG A 138 -15.10 -0.07 14.32
CA ARG A 138 -15.02 -1.34 15.03
C ARG A 138 -13.79 -1.39 15.93
N ILE A 139 -12.61 -1.03 15.41
CA ILE A 139 -11.36 -0.99 16.17
C ILE A 139 -11.44 0.04 17.29
N LYS A 140 -11.90 1.26 16.98
CA LYS A 140 -12.06 2.34 17.98
C LYS A 140 -12.99 1.97 19.11
N LYS A 141 -14.08 1.26 18.83
CA LYS A 141 -15.05 0.77 19.85
C LYS A 141 -14.38 -0.14 20.88
N LEU A 142 -13.42 -0.96 20.47
CA LEU A 142 -12.75 -1.94 21.35
C LEU A 142 -11.51 -1.37 22.05
N THR A 143 -10.79 -0.45 21.39
CA THR A 143 -9.47 0.04 21.83
C THR A 143 -9.48 1.48 22.34
N GLY A 144 -10.58 2.21 22.13
CA GLY A 144 -10.69 3.65 22.42
C GLY A 144 -9.98 4.55 21.39
N LYS A 145 -9.23 3.99 20.43
CA LYS A 145 -8.41 4.76 19.47
C LYS A 145 -8.67 4.32 18.04
N ALA A 146 -8.90 5.26 17.12
CA ALA A 146 -8.97 4.97 15.70
C ALA A 146 -7.57 4.74 15.12
N PRO A 147 -7.42 3.78 14.17
CA PRO A 147 -6.17 3.61 13.43
C PRO A 147 -5.77 4.84 12.61
N ALA A 148 -4.46 5.12 12.56
CA ALA A 148 -3.88 6.09 11.65
C ALA A 148 -3.14 5.44 10.46
N LEU A 149 -3.08 4.10 10.43
CA LEU A 149 -2.42 3.31 9.41
C LEU A 149 -3.47 2.49 8.66
N PHE A 150 -3.39 2.46 7.34
CA PHE A 150 -4.20 1.61 6.48
C PHE A 150 -3.29 0.79 5.57
N ARG A 151 -3.56 -0.51 5.47
CA ARG A 151 -2.92 -1.37 4.48
C ARG A 151 -3.99 -1.92 3.54
N PRO A 152 -3.88 -1.66 2.22
CA PRO A 152 -4.81 -2.23 1.25
C PRO A 152 -4.72 -3.76 1.25
N PRO A 153 -5.87 -4.49 1.28
CA PRO A 153 -5.89 -5.92 1.09
C PRO A 153 -5.16 -6.36 -0.18
N TYR A 154 -4.48 -7.51 -0.13
CA TYR A 154 -3.68 -8.09 -1.23
C TYR A 154 -2.52 -7.21 -1.70
N GLY A 155 -2.23 -6.08 -1.04
CA GLY A 155 -1.33 -5.05 -1.56
C GLY A 155 -1.87 -4.32 -2.79
N ASP A 156 -3.17 -4.43 -3.08
CA ASP A 156 -3.81 -3.91 -4.28
C ASP A 156 -4.25 -2.45 -4.09
N TYR A 157 -3.71 -1.56 -4.92
CA TYR A 157 -3.98 -0.11 -4.84
C TYR A 157 -3.86 0.58 -6.20
N ASP A 158 -4.56 1.71 -6.30
CA ASP A 158 -4.40 2.72 -7.33
C ASP A 158 -4.28 4.12 -6.70
N ASN A 159 -4.18 5.16 -7.53
CA ASN A 159 -4.12 6.54 -7.05
C ASN A 159 -5.34 6.93 -6.19
N ASN A 160 -6.53 6.39 -6.51
CA ASN A 160 -7.77 6.73 -5.79
C ASN A 160 -7.70 6.20 -4.36
N VAL A 161 -7.24 4.95 -4.18
CA VAL A 161 -7.06 4.34 -2.84
C VAL A 161 -6.09 5.17 -2.00
N VAL A 162 -4.89 5.47 -2.55
CA VAL A 162 -3.86 6.19 -1.77
C VAL A 162 -4.32 7.61 -1.42
N ASN A 163 -4.93 8.32 -2.38
CA ASN A 163 -5.43 9.67 -2.16
C ASN A 163 -6.60 9.71 -1.16
N LEU A 164 -7.51 8.73 -1.22
CA LEU A 164 -8.60 8.61 -0.26
C LEU A 164 -8.05 8.40 1.16
N VAL A 165 -7.14 7.44 1.34
CA VAL A 165 -6.50 7.17 2.64
C VAL A 165 -5.83 8.43 3.20
N LYS A 166 -5.08 9.15 2.37
CA LYS A 166 -4.45 10.43 2.74
C LYS A 166 -5.49 11.50 3.12
N SER A 167 -6.61 11.59 2.40
CA SER A 167 -7.70 12.53 2.70
C SER A 167 -8.43 12.24 4.02
N MET A 168 -8.24 11.01 4.56
CA MET A 168 -8.76 10.59 5.86
C MET A 168 -7.73 10.73 7.00
N ASP A 169 -6.64 11.50 6.78
CA ASP A 169 -5.53 11.69 7.71
C ASP A 169 -4.86 10.37 8.14
N MET A 170 -4.79 9.39 7.21
CA MET A 170 -4.18 8.10 7.43
C MET A 170 -2.96 7.90 6.51
N TYR A 171 -2.02 7.07 6.94
CA TYR A 171 -0.90 6.62 6.11
C TYR A 171 -1.29 5.33 5.37
N CYS A 172 -1.11 5.30 4.05
CA CYS A 172 -1.24 4.08 3.24
C CYS A 172 0.09 3.33 3.25
N VAL A 173 0.12 2.13 3.86
CA VAL A 173 1.34 1.40 4.15
C VAL A 173 1.33 0.02 3.47
N GLN A 174 2.42 -0.31 2.81
CA GLN A 174 2.74 -1.61 2.23
C GLN A 174 3.88 -2.28 3.00
N TRP A 175 4.73 -3.06 2.30
CA TRP A 175 5.92 -3.71 2.82
C TRP A 175 6.98 -3.82 1.71
N ASN A 176 8.24 -3.77 2.08
CA ASN A 176 9.34 -4.05 1.16
C ASN A 176 9.98 -5.43 1.38
N ILE A 177 9.56 -6.13 2.45
CA ILE A 177 10.00 -7.50 2.76
C ILE A 177 8.76 -8.38 2.98
N ASP A 178 8.57 -9.36 2.11
CA ASP A 178 7.47 -10.33 2.18
C ASP A 178 8.00 -11.67 2.72
N SER A 179 7.44 -12.14 3.82
CA SER A 179 7.77 -13.43 4.42
C SER A 179 7.33 -14.61 3.55
N LEU A 180 6.26 -14.42 2.76
CA LEU A 180 5.52 -15.44 2.04
C LEU A 180 5.00 -16.57 2.97
N ASP A 181 4.79 -16.30 4.26
CA ASP A 181 4.37 -17.26 5.27
C ASP A 181 3.00 -17.89 4.99
N TRP A 182 2.11 -17.15 4.33
CA TRP A 182 0.80 -17.62 3.88
C TRP A 182 0.83 -18.76 2.84
N LYS A 183 2.02 -19.06 2.27
CA LYS A 183 2.26 -20.20 1.35
C LYS A 183 2.72 -21.45 2.08
N ASP A 184 2.70 -21.45 3.41
CA ASP A 184 3.15 -22.55 4.27
C ASP A 184 4.58 -23.08 3.99
N PRO A 185 5.57 -22.19 3.70
CA PRO A 185 6.95 -22.62 3.53
C PRO A 185 7.54 -23.07 4.88
N SER A 186 8.74 -23.70 4.84
CA SER A 186 9.43 -24.05 6.08
C SER A 186 9.78 -22.83 6.91
N VAL A 187 9.94 -23.01 8.21
CA VAL A 187 10.36 -21.97 9.15
C VAL A 187 11.64 -21.27 8.69
N GLU A 188 12.64 -22.04 8.25
CA GLU A 188 13.93 -21.52 7.76
C GLU A 188 13.74 -20.63 6.54
N ARG A 189 12.79 -20.99 5.65
CA ARG A 189 12.48 -20.19 4.47
C ARG A 189 11.82 -18.87 4.85
N ILE A 190 10.89 -18.87 5.81
CA ILE A 190 10.26 -17.64 6.35
C ILE A 190 11.33 -16.72 6.93
N VAL A 191 12.19 -17.25 7.80
CA VAL A 191 13.29 -16.49 8.41
C VAL A 191 14.18 -15.86 7.34
N LYS A 192 14.60 -16.65 6.35
CA LYS A 192 15.44 -16.19 5.24
C LYS A 192 14.75 -15.06 4.47
N ASN A 193 13.48 -15.23 4.09
CA ASN A 193 12.72 -14.20 3.38
C ASN A 193 12.65 -12.89 4.17
N CYS A 194 12.48 -12.94 5.49
CA CYS A 194 12.38 -11.77 6.36
C CYS A 194 13.73 -11.06 6.59
N THR A 195 14.87 -11.75 6.43
CA THR A 195 16.15 -11.24 6.93
C THR A 195 17.24 -11.02 5.88
N ASP A 196 17.17 -11.68 4.71
CA ASP A 196 18.19 -11.58 3.67
C ASP A 196 18.33 -10.17 3.07
N LYS A 197 17.21 -9.49 2.89
CA LYS A 197 17.15 -8.16 2.27
C LYS A 197 16.85 -7.03 3.28
N LEU A 198 17.06 -7.31 4.58
CA LEU A 198 16.78 -6.33 5.62
C LEU A 198 17.68 -5.10 5.49
N THR A 199 17.06 -3.94 5.48
CA THR A 199 17.71 -2.62 5.47
C THR A 199 17.08 -1.71 6.52
N SER A 200 17.74 -0.59 6.83
CA SER A 200 17.15 0.45 7.68
C SER A 200 15.83 0.93 7.09
N GLY A 201 14.82 1.09 7.94
CA GLY A 201 13.49 1.51 7.53
C GLY A 201 12.61 0.43 6.91
N SER A 202 13.06 -0.83 6.83
CA SER A 202 12.28 -1.93 6.27
C SER A 202 10.99 -2.20 7.05
N ILE A 203 9.92 -2.52 6.30
CA ILE A 203 8.64 -3.01 6.83
C ILE A 203 8.45 -4.45 6.34
N ILE A 204 8.35 -5.38 7.28
CA ILE A 204 8.24 -6.82 7.05
C ILE A 204 6.77 -7.22 7.19
N LEU A 205 6.24 -7.97 6.21
CA LEU A 205 4.92 -8.56 6.24
C LEU A 205 4.98 -10.00 6.74
N LEU A 206 4.10 -10.29 7.70
CA LEU A 206 3.72 -11.61 8.18
C LEU A 206 2.18 -11.68 8.31
N HIS A 207 1.64 -12.87 8.54
CA HIS A 207 0.20 -13.06 8.77
C HIS A 207 -0.03 -13.78 10.11
N ASN A 208 -1.02 -13.30 10.88
CA ASN A 208 -1.30 -13.87 12.19
C ASN A 208 -1.92 -15.28 12.13
N GLY A 209 -2.55 -15.64 11.01
CA GLY A 209 -3.17 -16.95 10.79
C GLY A 209 -2.29 -17.98 10.09
N ALA A 210 -1.05 -17.64 9.72
CA ALA A 210 -0.16 -18.57 9.02
C ALA A 210 0.51 -19.56 9.98
N ALA A 211 0.40 -20.87 9.67
CA ALA A 211 0.71 -21.96 10.60
C ALA A 211 2.17 -21.95 11.12
N ASN A 212 3.13 -21.64 10.27
CA ASN A 212 4.57 -21.67 10.61
C ASN A 212 5.12 -20.36 11.17
N THR A 213 4.32 -19.28 11.20
CA THR A 213 4.74 -17.96 11.68
C THR A 213 5.11 -17.95 13.17
N PRO A 214 4.38 -18.60 14.09
CA PRO A 214 4.77 -18.64 15.49
C PRO A 214 6.17 -19.28 15.72
N ALA A 215 6.48 -20.35 15.00
CA ALA A 215 7.77 -21.01 15.09
C ALA A 215 8.91 -20.21 14.42
N ALA A 216 8.59 -19.40 13.41
CA ALA A 216 9.57 -18.55 12.72
C ALA A 216 9.86 -17.25 13.47
N LEU A 217 8.88 -16.66 14.16
CA LEU A 217 8.97 -15.33 14.76
C LEU A 217 10.16 -15.15 15.73
N PRO A 218 10.41 -16.07 16.70
CA PRO A 218 11.57 -15.92 17.57
C PRO A 218 12.90 -15.89 16.79
N LYS A 219 13.05 -16.75 15.78
CA LYS A 219 14.26 -16.79 14.94
C LYS A 219 14.41 -15.52 14.09
N ILE A 220 13.31 -14.96 13.59
CA ILE A 220 13.29 -13.67 12.86
C ILE A 220 13.78 -12.55 13.78
N ILE A 221 13.22 -12.44 15.00
CA ILE A 221 13.59 -11.41 15.96
C ILE A 221 15.07 -11.52 16.34
N GLU A 222 15.55 -12.72 16.62
CA GLU A 222 16.97 -12.97 16.95
C GLU A 222 17.89 -12.58 15.80
N ALA A 223 17.56 -12.98 14.56
CA ALA A 223 18.35 -12.65 13.38
C ALA A 223 18.35 -11.13 13.08
N ILE A 224 17.25 -10.43 13.29
CA ILE A 224 17.18 -8.98 13.15
C ILE A 224 18.05 -8.28 14.21
N LYS A 225 17.92 -8.69 15.49
CA LYS A 225 18.69 -8.13 16.60
C LYS A 225 20.18 -8.41 16.46
N SER A 226 20.59 -9.61 16.01
CA SER A 226 22.01 -9.97 15.79
C SER A 226 22.68 -9.11 14.71
N LYS A 227 21.91 -8.61 13.73
CA LYS A 227 22.36 -7.63 12.72
C LYS A 227 22.41 -6.18 13.27
N GLY A 228 22.08 -5.98 14.54
CA GLY A 228 22.09 -4.69 15.22
C GLY A 228 20.86 -3.81 14.94
N TYR A 229 19.78 -4.38 14.39
CA TYR A 229 18.54 -3.63 14.17
C TYR A 229 17.65 -3.63 15.40
N LYS A 230 17.01 -2.49 15.66
CA LYS A 230 15.91 -2.36 16.61
C LYS A 230 14.57 -2.54 15.87
N ILE A 231 13.65 -3.31 16.46
CA ILE A 231 12.31 -3.50 15.93
C ILE A 231 11.38 -2.51 16.64
N VAL A 232 10.63 -1.75 15.86
CA VAL A 232 9.67 -0.75 16.37
C VAL A 232 8.32 -0.86 15.65
N PRO A 233 7.19 -0.44 16.24
CA PRO A 233 5.92 -0.35 15.53
C PRO A 233 6.03 0.63 14.35
N ILE A 234 5.19 0.44 13.32
CA ILE A 234 5.21 1.30 12.13
C ILE A 234 4.94 2.77 12.49
N SER A 235 4.06 3.05 13.48
CA SER A 235 3.81 4.41 13.95
C SER A 235 5.03 5.11 14.57
N LYS A 236 6.05 4.33 14.96
CA LYS A 236 7.33 4.86 15.47
C LYS A 236 8.42 4.85 14.40
N LEU A 237 8.25 4.05 13.35
CA LEU A 237 9.14 4.03 12.19
C LEU A 237 8.86 5.22 11.26
N ILE A 238 7.59 5.56 11.05
CA ILE A 238 7.16 6.69 10.24
C ILE A 238 7.42 8.00 11.00
N PRO A 239 8.31 8.87 10.51
CA PRO A 239 8.54 10.17 11.12
C PRO A 239 7.32 11.08 10.93
N LYS A 240 7.15 12.04 11.84
CA LYS A 240 6.11 13.08 11.73
C LYS A 240 6.57 14.17 10.78
N GLY A 241 5.66 14.71 9.98
CA GLY A 241 5.91 15.82 9.05
C GLY A 241 5.40 15.51 7.65
N ASP A 242 5.59 16.48 6.75
CA ASP A 242 5.28 16.30 5.35
C ASP A 242 6.27 15.32 4.71
N TYR A 243 5.77 14.48 3.81
CA TYR A 243 6.57 13.46 3.18
C TYR A 243 6.21 13.26 1.71
N THR A 244 7.13 12.71 0.99
CA THR A 244 6.93 12.14 -0.35
C THR A 244 7.35 10.68 -0.36
N THR A 245 6.96 9.94 -1.38
CA THR A 245 7.44 8.59 -1.64
C THR A 245 8.15 8.57 -3.00
N ASP A 246 9.31 7.92 -3.07
CA ASP A 246 9.98 7.70 -4.34
C ASP A 246 9.29 6.58 -5.16
N VAL A 247 9.82 6.28 -6.34
CA VAL A 247 9.29 5.25 -7.25
C VAL A 247 9.33 3.83 -6.65
N THR A 248 10.07 3.60 -5.58
CA THR A 248 10.15 2.33 -4.84
C THR A 248 9.22 2.29 -3.64
N GLY A 249 8.52 3.39 -3.34
CA GLY A 249 7.69 3.55 -2.15
C GLY A 249 8.48 3.85 -0.88
N LYS A 250 9.73 4.29 -0.99
CA LYS A 250 10.49 4.76 0.16
C LYS A 250 9.97 6.13 0.58
N MET A 251 9.49 6.22 1.83
CA MET A 251 9.06 7.48 2.43
C MET A 251 10.25 8.35 2.76
N ILE A 252 10.21 9.60 2.31
CA ILE A 252 11.26 10.62 2.50
C ILE A 252 10.59 11.86 3.09
N LEU A 253 11.11 12.38 4.23
CA LEU A 253 10.63 13.66 4.76
C LEU A 253 10.97 14.81 3.79
N VAL A 254 10.01 15.71 3.62
CA VAL A 254 10.23 16.98 2.94
C VAL A 254 10.65 17.99 4.01
N ASN A 255 11.89 18.49 3.89
CA ASN A 255 12.45 19.53 4.78
C ASN A 255 11.95 20.90 4.37
#